data_ce74b109da3b2fc59cc42e9e7f2994fc
#
_entry.id   ce74b109da3b2fc59cc42e9e7f2994fc
#
_cell.length_a   1.000
_cell.length_b   1.000
_cell.length_c   1.000
_cell.angle_alpha   90.00
_cell.angle_beta   90.00
_cell.angle_gamma   90.00
#
_symmetry.space_group_name_H-M   'P 1'
#
loop_
_entity.id
_entity.type
_entity.pdbx_description
1 polymer ?
#
loop_
_entity_poly.entity_id
_entity_poly.type
_entity_poly.pdbx_seq_one_letter_code
_entity_poly.pdbx_strand_id
1 'polypeptide(L)'
;MEKYDAVVIGAGHNGLTNAAYLAKSGLKVLVVEKNDYIGGAAVSRELYTDWKYSNCSYVCSLLRPEIMRDLQLPRHGLQVVPYGGGVTFMQNGDYYGNHADHERQHREVARHSKRDANAYERYEADVMKQTRLIRPFLMRTPPDPTSLKPKDLKELALLASSFASMGEELSLIHI
;
A
#
# COMPACT_ATOMS: atom_id res chain seq x y z
N MET A 1 -4.62 -14.55 -37.59
CA MET A 1 -4.70 -13.56 -36.48
C MET A 1 -4.71 -14.32 -35.18
N GLU A 2 -3.82 -14.00 -34.29
CA GLU A 2 -3.79 -14.58 -32.95
C GLU A 2 -4.96 -14.04 -32.12
N LYS A 3 -5.69 -14.94 -31.42
CA LYS A 3 -6.85 -14.54 -30.61
C LYS A 3 -6.43 -14.57 -29.13
N TYR A 4 -6.91 -13.59 -28.38
CA TYR A 4 -6.71 -13.47 -26.94
C TYR A 4 -8.07 -13.42 -26.25
N ASP A 5 -8.14 -13.96 -25.03
CA ASP A 5 -9.36 -13.94 -24.20
C ASP A 5 -9.51 -12.61 -23.47
N ALA A 6 -8.37 -11.95 -23.15
CA ALA A 6 -8.35 -10.66 -22.51
C ALA A 6 -7.20 -9.79 -23.02
N VAL A 7 -7.42 -8.48 -23.04
CA VAL A 7 -6.41 -7.46 -23.34
C VAL A 7 -6.31 -6.52 -22.15
N VAL A 8 -5.12 -6.39 -21.58
CA VAL A 8 -4.80 -5.46 -20.51
C VAL A 8 -4.03 -4.27 -21.08
N ILE A 9 -4.57 -3.08 -20.94
CA ILE A 9 -3.95 -1.85 -21.43
C ILE A 9 -3.16 -1.21 -20.29
N GLY A 10 -1.84 -1.14 -20.46
CA GLY A 10 -0.88 -0.63 -19.49
C GLY A 10 -0.18 -1.75 -18.70
N ALA A 11 1.15 -1.77 -18.79
CA ALA A 11 2.02 -2.70 -18.07
C ALA A 11 2.63 -2.08 -16.79
N GLY A 12 1.85 -1.28 -16.07
CA GLY A 12 2.18 -0.87 -14.71
C GLY A 12 1.90 -2.01 -13.72
N HIS A 13 2.29 -1.84 -12.46
CA HIS A 13 2.16 -2.87 -11.41
C HIS A 13 0.73 -3.42 -11.25
N ASN A 14 -0.30 -2.58 -11.39
CA ASN A 14 -1.70 -3.02 -11.33
C ASN A 14 -2.09 -3.85 -12.57
N GLY A 15 -1.73 -3.37 -13.78
CA GLY A 15 -2.01 -4.09 -15.02
C GLY A 15 -1.31 -5.43 -15.07
N LEU A 16 -0.03 -5.48 -14.69
CA LEU A 16 0.74 -6.73 -14.63
C LEU A 16 0.18 -7.72 -13.60
N THR A 17 -0.24 -7.24 -12.43
CA THR A 17 -0.88 -8.09 -11.42
C THR A 17 -2.19 -8.67 -11.95
N ASN A 18 -3.06 -7.83 -12.55
CA ASN A 18 -4.32 -8.28 -13.14
C ASN A 18 -4.07 -9.31 -14.25
N ALA A 19 -3.17 -9.00 -15.19
CA ALA A 19 -2.82 -9.92 -16.28
C ALA A 19 -2.29 -11.27 -15.76
N ALA A 20 -1.46 -11.25 -14.71
CA ALA A 20 -0.93 -12.48 -14.12
C ALA A 20 -2.02 -13.34 -13.48
N TYR A 21 -3.00 -12.75 -12.79
CA TYR A 21 -4.12 -13.51 -12.25
C TYR A 21 -5.04 -14.06 -13.34
N LEU A 22 -5.32 -13.29 -14.40
CA LEU A 22 -6.09 -13.76 -15.55
C LEU A 22 -5.38 -14.93 -16.25
N ALA A 23 -4.07 -14.81 -16.50
CA ALA A 23 -3.27 -15.88 -17.09
C ALA A 23 -3.23 -17.12 -16.19
N LYS A 24 -3.11 -16.94 -14.87
CA LYS A 24 -3.13 -18.03 -13.89
C LYS A 24 -4.47 -18.76 -13.87
N SER A 25 -5.57 -18.09 -14.22
CA SER A 25 -6.89 -18.70 -14.37
C SER A 25 -7.08 -19.44 -15.70
N GLY A 26 -6.06 -19.50 -16.54
CA GLY A 26 -6.05 -20.24 -17.82
C GLY A 26 -6.42 -19.38 -19.02
N LEU A 27 -6.61 -18.07 -18.88
CA LEU A 27 -6.91 -17.18 -19.99
C LEU A 27 -5.66 -16.83 -20.79
N LYS A 28 -5.79 -16.69 -22.11
CA LYS A 28 -4.75 -16.16 -22.99
C LYS A 28 -4.84 -14.63 -22.94
N VAL A 29 -3.84 -13.99 -22.31
CA VAL A 29 -3.82 -12.57 -22.04
C VAL A 29 -2.80 -11.85 -22.89
N LEU A 30 -3.21 -10.72 -23.49
CA LEU A 30 -2.31 -9.77 -24.12
C LEU A 30 -2.18 -8.54 -23.21
N VAL A 31 -0.96 -8.14 -22.91
CA VAL A 31 -0.67 -6.85 -22.24
C VAL A 31 -0.07 -5.90 -23.28
N VAL A 32 -0.63 -4.69 -23.38
CA VAL A 32 -0.12 -3.65 -24.28
C VAL A 32 0.34 -2.44 -23.45
N GLU A 33 1.51 -1.93 -23.76
CA GLU A 33 2.13 -0.78 -23.08
C GLU A 33 2.56 0.24 -24.14
N LYS A 34 2.36 1.53 -23.86
CA LYS A 34 2.74 2.61 -24.76
C LYS A 34 4.22 2.98 -24.70
N ASN A 35 4.86 2.74 -23.56
CA ASN A 35 6.28 3.02 -23.36
C ASN A 35 7.11 1.84 -23.81
N ASP A 36 8.39 2.07 -24.03
CA ASP A 36 9.40 1.04 -24.35
C ASP A 36 9.88 0.24 -23.13
N TYR A 37 9.30 0.51 -21.96
CA TYR A 37 9.59 -0.19 -20.69
C TYR A 37 8.30 -0.52 -19.94
N ILE A 38 8.35 -1.55 -19.10
CA ILE A 38 7.26 -1.99 -18.23
C ILE A 38 7.51 -1.58 -16.77
N GLY A 39 6.44 -1.56 -15.93
CA GLY A 39 6.52 -1.27 -14.49
C GLY A 39 5.75 -0.02 -14.09
N GLY A 40 5.48 0.90 -15.01
CA GLY A 40 4.73 2.13 -14.72
C GLY A 40 5.41 2.98 -13.63
N ALA A 41 4.66 3.34 -12.58
CA ALA A 41 5.19 4.12 -11.45
C ALA A 41 6.18 3.33 -10.56
N ALA A 42 6.22 2.00 -10.66
CA ALA A 42 7.11 1.17 -9.86
C ALA A 42 8.49 0.94 -10.51
N VAL A 43 8.75 1.58 -11.64
CA VAL A 43 10.00 1.39 -12.38
C VAL A 43 11.17 2.12 -11.72
N SER A 44 12.33 1.45 -11.68
CA SER A 44 13.61 2.10 -11.40
C SER A 44 14.31 2.42 -12.71
N ARG A 45 14.75 3.66 -12.88
CA ARG A 45 15.43 4.13 -14.10
C ARG A 45 16.86 4.52 -13.81
N GLU A 46 17.73 4.27 -14.75
CA GLU A 46 19.08 4.77 -14.74
C GLU A 46 19.10 6.16 -15.38
N LEU A 47 19.38 7.20 -14.58
CA LEU A 47 19.47 8.60 -15.03
C LEU A 47 20.92 9.02 -15.27
N TYR A 48 21.86 8.39 -14.58
CA TYR A 48 23.31 8.51 -14.77
C TYR A 48 23.90 7.10 -14.80
N THR A 49 25.02 6.94 -15.48
CA THR A 49 25.72 5.65 -15.56
C THR A 49 25.91 5.06 -14.16
N ASP A 50 25.45 3.81 -13.98
CA ASP A 50 25.48 3.03 -12.73
C ASP A 50 24.59 3.55 -11.58
N TRP A 51 23.80 4.61 -11.81
CA TRP A 51 22.87 5.15 -10.81
C TRP A 51 21.41 4.88 -11.18
N LYS A 52 20.75 4.03 -10.38
CA LYS A 52 19.34 3.68 -10.55
C LYS A 52 18.49 4.34 -9.47
N TYR A 53 17.42 4.98 -9.91
CA TYR A 53 16.48 5.69 -9.07
C TYR A 53 15.08 5.14 -9.24
N SER A 54 14.35 4.97 -8.15
CA SER A 54 12.91 4.76 -8.23
C SER A 54 12.23 6.03 -8.72
N ASN A 55 11.42 5.89 -9.76
CA ASN A 55 10.76 7.04 -10.37
C ASN A 55 9.69 7.64 -9.42
N CYS A 56 8.84 6.78 -8.84
CA CYS A 56 7.73 7.20 -7.97
C CYS A 56 7.49 6.26 -6.78
N SER A 57 8.13 5.09 -6.74
CA SER A 57 7.81 4.04 -5.76
C SER A 57 9.06 3.65 -4.97
N TYR A 58 9.49 4.56 -4.11
CA TYR A 58 10.67 4.36 -3.25
C TYR A 58 10.43 3.44 -2.06
N VAL A 59 9.17 3.14 -1.73
CA VAL A 59 8.78 2.24 -0.63
C VAL A 59 7.76 1.22 -1.11
N CYS A 60 8.00 -0.06 -0.83
CA CYS A 60 7.06 -1.14 -1.08
C CYS A 60 6.18 -1.37 0.15
N SER A 61 5.18 -0.48 0.36
CA SER A 61 4.30 -0.53 1.54
C SER A 61 2.92 -1.13 1.27
N LEU A 62 2.43 -1.05 0.02
CA LEU A 62 1.05 -1.40 -0.31
C LEU A 62 0.91 -2.72 -1.07
N LEU A 63 2.01 -3.33 -1.54
CA LEU A 63 1.95 -4.63 -2.20
C LEU A 63 1.52 -5.69 -1.19
N ARG A 64 0.39 -6.32 -1.47
CA ARG A 64 -0.24 -7.27 -0.56
C ARG A 64 0.56 -8.58 -0.49
N PRO A 65 0.77 -9.14 0.73
CA PRO A 65 1.46 -10.42 0.88
C PRO A 65 0.79 -11.57 0.11
N GLU A 66 -0.54 -11.51 -0.03
CA GLU A 66 -1.31 -12.49 -0.79
C GLU A 66 -0.88 -12.51 -2.25
N ILE A 67 -0.68 -11.34 -2.87
CA ILE A 67 -0.20 -11.22 -4.25
C ILE A 67 1.21 -11.78 -4.40
N MET A 68 2.10 -11.45 -3.44
CA MET A 68 3.48 -11.98 -3.43
C MET A 68 3.49 -13.50 -3.39
N ARG A 69 2.65 -14.09 -2.52
CA ARG A 69 2.52 -15.53 -2.36
C ARG A 69 1.89 -16.19 -3.59
N ASP A 70 0.75 -15.67 -4.04
CA ASP A 70 -0.05 -16.29 -5.09
C ASP A 70 0.65 -16.27 -6.44
N LEU A 71 1.40 -15.20 -6.73
CA LEU A 71 2.19 -15.05 -7.94
C LEU A 71 3.66 -15.49 -7.74
N GLN A 72 4.01 -15.99 -6.55
CA GLN A 72 5.34 -16.49 -6.21
C GLN A 72 6.47 -15.48 -6.53
N LEU A 73 6.21 -14.19 -6.32
CA LEU A 73 7.11 -13.11 -6.73
C LEU A 73 8.57 -13.28 -6.24
N PRO A 74 8.85 -13.80 -5.03
CA PRO A 74 10.23 -14.07 -4.61
C PRO A 74 10.98 -15.06 -5.52
N ARG A 75 10.28 -16.06 -6.12
CA ARG A 75 10.89 -16.99 -7.09
C ARG A 75 11.26 -16.30 -8.39
N HIS A 76 10.65 -15.15 -8.68
CA HIS A 76 10.94 -14.31 -9.84
C HIS A 76 11.89 -13.16 -9.51
N GLY A 77 12.55 -13.19 -8.35
CA GLY A 77 13.59 -12.24 -7.97
C GLY A 77 13.13 -11.05 -7.14
N LEU A 78 11.85 -10.97 -6.71
CA LEU A 78 11.42 -9.91 -5.82
C LEU A 78 12.09 -10.08 -4.45
N GLN A 79 12.85 -9.07 -4.04
CA GLN A 79 13.41 -8.94 -2.69
C GLN A 79 12.89 -7.65 -2.07
N VAL A 80 12.24 -7.77 -0.92
CA VAL A 80 11.80 -6.62 -0.13
C VAL A 80 12.69 -6.53 1.09
N VAL A 81 13.45 -5.45 1.19
CA VAL A 81 14.37 -5.21 2.30
C VAL A 81 13.77 -4.22 3.29
N PRO A 82 14.02 -4.40 4.60
CA PRO A 82 13.57 -3.43 5.59
C PRO A 82 14.16 -2.05 5.32
N TYR A 83 13.32 -1.03 5.48
CA TYR A 83 13.70 0.36 5.34
C TYR A 83 13.88 0.97 6.73
N GLY A 84 15.08 1.47 7.00
CA GLY A 84 15.50 1.90 8.33
C GLY A 84 15.03 3.31 8.74
N GLY A 85 14.46 4.07 7.83
CA GLY A 85 14.01 5.44 8.08
C GLY A 85 14.33 6.40 6.93
N GLY A 86 13.99 7.66 7.10
CA GLY A 86 14.20 8.71 6.12
C GLY A 86 14.56 10.04 6.76
N VAL A 87 14.95 11.00 5.94
CA VAL A 87 15.26 12.36 6.37
C VAL A 87 14.53 13.35 5.48
N THR A 88 13.87 14.32 6.09
CA THR A 88 13.27 15.48 5.42
C THR A 88 14.08 16.73 5.79
N PHE A 89 14.70 17.35 4.80
CA PHE A 89 15.45 18.60 5.01
C PHE A 89 14.50 19.80 5.04
N MET A 90 14.76 20.72 5.95
CA MET A 90 14.00 21.94 6.13
C MET A 90 14.73 23.14 5.52
N GLN A 91 13.97 24.18 5.17
CA GLN A 91 14.53 25.41 4.54
C GLN A 91 15.49 26.18 5.45
N ASN A 92 15.36 26.03 6.77
CA ASN A 92 16.22 26.67 7.77
C ASN A 92 17.55 25.94 8.00
N GLY A 93 17.84 24.88 7.22
CA GLY A 93 19.05 24.06 7.36
C GLY A 93 18.93 22.95 8.40
N ASP A 94 17.82 22.82 9.11
CA ASP A 94 17.51 21.71 10.00
C ASP A 94 16.94 20.53 9.22
N TYR A 95 16.66 19.43 9.90
CA TYR A 95 16.05 18.23 9.30
C TYR A 95 15.11 17.56 10.29
N TYR A 96 14.22 16.73 9.76
CA TYR A 96 13.40 15.80 10.52
C TYR A 96 13.74 14.36 10.09
N GLY A 97 14.20 13.57 11.05
CA GLY A 97 14.50 12.15 10.84
C GLY A 97 13.29 11.28 11.14
N ASN A 98 13.01 10.32 10.27
CA ASN A 98 12.03 9.27 10.53
C ASN A 98 12.78 7.97 10.84
N HIS A 99 12.57 7.42 12.03
CA HIS A 99 13.29 6.26 12.54
C HIS A 99 12.33 5.11 12.84
N ALA A 100 12.75 3.89 12.50
CA ALA A 100 12.02 2.68 12.87
C ALA A 100 12.16 2.36 14.38
N ASP A 101 13.20 2.88 15.02
CA ASP A 101 13.41 2.76 16.46
C ASP A 101 12.59 3.78 17.23
N HIS A 102 11.78 3.30 18.16
CA HIS A 102 10.79 4.09 18.91
C HIS A 102 11.42 5.20 19.77
N GLU A 103 12.52 4.89 20.47
CA GLU A 103 13.18 5.89 21.31
C GLU A 103 13.88 6.96 20.46
N ARG A 104 14.46 6.57 19.34
CA ARG A 104 15.06 7.52 18.40
C ARG A 104 13.98 8.41 17.79
N GLN A 105 12.83 7.84 17.41
CA GLN A 105 11.72 8.60 16.89
C GLN A 105 11.18 9.59 17.91
N HIS A 106 10.99 9.17 19.16
CA HIS A 106 10.54 10.06 20.24
C HIS A 106 11.53 11.23 20.46
N ARG A 107 12.83 10.94 20.50
CA ARG A 107 13.86 12.00 20.64
C ARG A 107 13.86 12.96 19.45
N GLU A 108 13.66 12.45 18.25
CA GLU A 108 13.61 13.27 17.03
C GLU A 108 12.41 14.20 17.03
N VAL A 109 11.21 13.69 17.36
CA VAL A 109 10.01 14.53 17.52
C VAL A 109 10.20 15.56 18.63
N ALA A 110 10.83 15.18 19.75
CA ALA A 110 11.06 16.07 20.89
C ALA A 110 12.02 17.23 20.58
N ARG A 111 12.91 17.10 19.58
CA ARG A 111 13.74 18.21 19.09
C ARG A 111 12.87 19.37 18.58
N HIS A 112 11.73 19.05 17.99
CA HIS A 112 10.81 20.03 17.38
C HIS A 112 9.69 20.41 18.35
N SER A 113 9.13 19.39 19.04
CA SER A 113 8.01 19.60 19.98
C SER A 113 7.96 18.50 21.05
N LYS A 114 8.26 18.86 22.29
CA LYS A 114 8.12 17.94 23.42
C LYS A 114 6.67 17.49 23.66
N ARG A 115 5.70 18.38 23.38
CA ARG A 115 4.29 18.08 23.48
C ARG A 115 3.88 16.98 22.50
N ASP A 116 4.32 17.10 21.26
CA ASP A 116 3.99 16.15 20.22
C ASP A 116 4.71 14.82 20.43
N ALA A 117 5.96 14.84 20.92
CA ALA A 117 6.67 13.62 21.29
C ALA A 117 5.90 12.81 22.35
N ASN A 118 5.36 13.46 23.36
CA ASN A 118 4.55 12.81 24.40
C ASN A 118 3.20 12.30 23.88
N ALA A 119 2.64 12.93 22.84
CA ALA A 119 1.38 12.50 22.21
C ALA A 119 1.57 11.41 21.16
N TYR A 120 2.79 11.23 20.67
CA TYR A 120 3.10 10.40 19.50
C TYR A 120 2.76 8.92 19.71
N GLU A 121 3.06 8.37 20.90
CA GLU A 121 2.74 6.96 21.23
C GLU A 121 1.24 6.68 21.20
N ARG A 122 0.43 7.61 21.75
CA ARG A 122 -1.02 7.49 21.70
C ARG A 122 -1.54 7.57 20.27
N TYR A 123 -1.02 8.51 19.48
CA TYR A 123 -1.35 8.65 18.07
C TYR A 123 -1.04 7.35 17.27
N GLU A 124 0.15 6.75 17.47
CA GLU A 124 0.51 5.49 16.82
C GLU A 124 -0.42 4.34 17.25
N ALA A 125 -0.76 4.25 18.52
CA ALA A 125 -1.68 3.23 19.03
C ALA A 125 -3.06 3.35 18.38
N ASP A 126 -3.59 4.58 18.25
CA ASP A 126 -4.88 4.86 17.63
C ASP A 126 -4.87 4.52 16.13
N VAL A 127 -3.81 4.92 15.39
CA VAL A 127 -3.62 4.56 13.99
C VAL A 127 -3.52 3.05 13.80
N MET A 128 -2.78 2.36 14.67
CA MET A 128 -2.65 0.90 14.61
C MET A 128 -3.98 0.18 14.87
N LYS A 129 -4.80 0.69 15.78
CA LYS A 129 -6.15 0.16 16.05
C LYS A 129 -7.04 0.28 14.82
N GLN A 130 -7.08 1.46 14.19
CA GLN A 130 -7.82 1.69 12.95
C GLN A 130 -7.33 0.80 11.80
N THR A 131 -6.02 0.68 11.64
CA THR A 131 -5.40 -0.17 10.61
C THR A 131 -5.80 -1.63 10.77
N ARG A 132 -5.78 -2.15 12.00
CA ARG A 132 -6.19 -3.55 12.28
C ARG A 132 -7.64 -3.80 11.89
N LEU A 133 -8.51 -2.82 12.07
CA LEU A 133 -9.92 -2.92 11.73
C LEU A 133 -10.14 -2.85 10.21
N ILE A 134 -9.48 -1.93 9.50
CA ILE A 134 -9.69 -1.70 8.07
C ILE A 134 -9.02 -2.79 7.22
N ARG A 135 -7.84 -3.28 7.65
CA ARG A 135 -7.02 -4.22 6.89
C ARG A 135 -7.76 -5.46 6.35
N PRO A 136 -8.68 -6.12 7.09
CA PRO A 136 -9.43 -7.27 6.59
C PRO A 136 -10.36 -6.96 5.40
N PHE A 137 -10.77 -5.71 5.24
CA PHE A 137 -11.68 -5.28 4.18
C PHE A 137 -10.98 -4.94 2.86
N LEU A 138 -9.67 -4.66 2.89
CA LEU A 138 -8.92 -4.20 1.71
C LEU A 138 -8.89 -5.22 0.55
N MET A 139 -9.07 -6.52 0.84
CA MET A 139 -9.06 -7.59 -0.16
C MET A 139 -10.45 -8.20 -0.39
N ARG A 140 -11.49 -7.60 0.15
CA ARG A 140 -12.87 -8.07 -0.04
C ARG A 140 -13.58 -7.22 -1.05
N THR A 141 -14.47 -7.84 -1.83
CA THR A 141 -15.44 -7.11 -2.64
C THR A 141 -16.42 -6.44 -1.68
N PRO A 142 -16.64 -5.12 -1.79
CA PRO A 142 -17.61 -4.44 -0.96
C PRO A 142 -19.00 -5.07 -1.13
N PRO A 143 -19.79 -5.23 -0.05
CA PRO A 143 -21.17 -5.67 -0.18
C PRO A 143 -21.99 -4.62 -0.92
N ASP A 144 -22.95 -5.05 -1.72
CA ASP A 144 -23.89 -4.15 -2.39
C ASP A 144 -24.89 -3.60 -1.35
N PRO A 145 -24.90 -2.29 -1.06
CA PRO A 145 -25.78 -1.69 -0.06
C PRO A 145 -27.26 -1.70 -0.47
N THR A 146 -27.56 -1.96 -1.74
CA THR A 146 -28.92 -2.03 -2.26
C THR A 146 -29.46 -3.46 -2.36
N SER A 147 -28.60 -4.45 -2.11
CA SER A 147 -28.92 -5.86 -2.21
C SER A 147 -29.65 -6.36 -0.95
N LEU A 148 -30.74 -7.09 -1.15
CA LEU A 148 -31.46 -7.82 -0.09
C LEU A 148 -30.99 -9.27 0.06
N LYS A 149 -29.93 -9.67 -0.63
CA LYS A 149 -29.39 -11.03 -0.52
C LYS A 149 -28.82 -11.27 0.87
N PRO A 150 -29.07 -12.44 1.50
CA PRO A 150 -28.57 -12.73 2.85
C PRO A 150 -27.07 -12.56 3.02
N LYS A 151 -26.28 -12.84 1.98
CA LYS A 151 -24.82 -12.66 1.98
C LYS A 151 -24.45 -11.18 2.12
N ASP A 152 -25.05 -10.30 1.35
CA ASP A 152 -24.74 -8.88 1.36
C ASP A 152 -25.21 -8.23 2.66
N LEU A 153 -26.40 -8.61 3.16
CA LEU A 153 -26.90 -8.15 4.46
C LEU A 153 -26.01 -8.56 5.61
N LYS A 154 -25.49 -9.79 5.61
CA LYS A 154 -24.53 -10.26 6.63
C LYS A 154 -23.22 -9.47 6.58
N GLU A 155 -22.66 -9.24 5.39
CA GLU A 155 -21.43 -8.48 5.21
C GLU A 155 -21.63 -7.01 5.61
N LEU A 156 -22.77 -6.40 5.29
CA LEU A 156 -23.13 -5.04 5.73
C LEU A 156 -23.25 -4.95 7.25
N ALA A 157 -23.89 -5.94 7.90
CA ALA A 157 -24.02 -6.00 9.35
C ALA A 157 -22.64 -6.13 10.04
N LEU A 158 -21.76 -6.98 9.49
CA LEU A 158 -20.38 -7.12 9.97
C LEU A 158 -19.59 -5.81 9.82
N LEU A 159 -19.75 -5.14 8.69
CA LEU A 159 -19.11 -3.84 8.44
C LEU A 159 -19.62 -2.79 9.43
N ALA A 160 -20.94 -2.68 9.58
CA ALA A 160 -21.57 -1.74 10.51
C ALA A 160 -21.16 -1.99 11.96
N SER A 161 -21.13 -3.26 12.42
CA SER A 161 -20.70 -3.62 13.77
C SER A 161 -19.22 -3.29 14.01
N SER A 162 -18.38 -3.50 12.98
CA SER A 162 -16.96 -3.15 13.04
C SER A 162 -16.75 -1.65 13.18
N PHE A 163 -17.47 -0.84 12.41
CA PHE A 163 -17.41 0.61 12.53
C PHE A 163 -18.02 1.11 13.87
N ALA A 164 -19.12 0.53 14.31
CA ALA A 164 -19.72 0.87 15.61
C ALA A 164 -18.78 0.59 16.79
N SER A 165 -17.93 -0.45 16.68
CA SER A 165 -16.92 -0.78 17.71
C SER A 165 -15.79 0.24 17.80
N MET A 166 -15.61 1.09 16.79
CA MET A 166 -14.61 2.18 16.80
C MET A 166 -15.03 3.38 17.64
N GLY A 167 -16.33 3.55 17.91
CA GLY A 167 -16.87 4.63 18.72
C GLY A 167 -16.49 6.03 18.19
N GLU A 168 -16.37 6.99 19.09
CA GLU A 168 -15.96 8.37 18.78
C GLU A 168 -14.51 8.49 18.27
N GLU A 169 -13.73 7.42 18.36
CA GLU A 169 -12.33 7.39 17.88
C GLU A 169 -12.21 7.50 16.35
N LEU A 170 -13.32 7.36 15.59
CA LEU A 170 -13.39 7.73 14.17
C LEU A 170 -13.24 9.22 13.91
N SER A 171 -13.28 10.05 14.94
CA SER A 171 -13.24 11.50 14.82
C SER A 171 -11.87 12.07 14.42
N LEU A 172 -10.86 11.25 14.24
CA LEU A 172 -9.59 11.66 13.58
C LEU A 172 -9.77 12.11 12.11
N ILE A 173 -10.95 11.91 11.53
CA ILE A 173 -11.32 12.43 10.19
C ILE A 173 -11.70 13.93 10.26
N HIS A 174 -11.80 14.52 11.44
CA HIS A 174 -12.13 15.92 11.66
C HIS A 174 -10.94 16.80 12.08
N ILE A 175 -9.75 16.47 11.58
CA ILE A 175 -8.61 17.38 11.65
C ILE A 175 -8.60 18.26 10.41
#